data_a514c8471f076dbd33119cd505ce8ba0
#
_entry.id   a514c8471f076dbd33119cd505ce8ba0
#
_cell.length_a   1.000
_cell.length_b   1.000
_cell.length_c   1.000
_cell.angle_alpha   90.00
_cell.angle_beta   90.00
_cell.angle_gamma   90.00
#
_symmetry.space_group_name_H-M   'P 1'
#
loop_
_entity.id
_entity.type
_entity.pdbx_description
1 polymer ?
#
loop_
_entity_poly.entity_id
_entity_poly.type
_entity_poly.pdbx_seq_one_letter_code
_entity_poly.pdbx_strand_id
1 'polypeptide(L)'
;MGRNRLLFQLLAACSLLLVSCGEYTRVLKSGDYEYKYETAKTLYMSGHYHQASELFGMLLAPLKGTSYGEESLFMLAESNMKAKDYESAAMFFKKYYQAYPKGRYMDMARYNSGYALYKQTVDVRLDQTSTMEAISEFQSFLDYCPNTNLKGQAMEIIYELQDKLVKKEYLSAKLYFDLGAYAMNSAYGGNNYQACVVTAQNALKDYPYASAELREDLSILTLRAKYYLARQSVEEKRLERFRDTVDEYYAFQNDYPESKYLKEAKSIFDYSERVVESKGRLPEGDELSKKKKNDSAKKALKELDGLEGAKKEVNRIEEDAFVGGILKSALGKDRKK
;
A
#
# COMPACT_ATOMS: atom_id res chain seq x y z
N MET A 1 -26.42 36.54 -36.36
CA MET A 1 -27.20 36.59 -35.09
C MET A 1 -26.79 35.56 -34.01
N GLY A 2 -26.14 34.44 -34.34
CA GLY A 2 -25.75 33.41 -33.33
C GLY A 2 -24.61 33.81 -32.38
N ARG A 3 -23.58 34.53 -32.85
CA ARG A 3 -22.37 34.86 -32.10
C ARG A 3 -22.61 35.80 -30.89
N ASN A 4 -23.55 36.74 -31.05
CA ASN A 4 -23.91 37.66 -29.97
C ASN A 4 -24.78 36.99 -28.89
N ARG A 5 -25.57 36.00 -29.22
CA ARG A 5 -26.35 35.19 -28.25
C ARG A 5 -25.43 34.31 -27.41
N LEU A 6 -24.41 33.70 -28.03
CA LEU A 6 -23.42 32.89 -27.33
C LEU A 6 -22.56 33.73 -26.35
N LEU A 7 -22.16 34.92 -26.76
CA LEU A 7 -21.42 35.88 -25.90
C LEU A 7 -22.29 36.35 -24.73
N PHE A 8 -23.59 36.60 -24.95
CA PHE A 8 -24.51 36.99 -23.88
C PHE A 8 -24.76 35.86 -22.87
N GLN A 9 -24.83 34.59 -23.35
CA GLN A 9 -24.96 33.41 -22.50
C GLN A 9 -23.69 33.16 -21.70
N LEU A 10 -22.51 33.35 -22.30
CA LEU A 10 -21.22 33.27 -21.59
C LEU A 10 -21.07 34.38 -20.54
N LEU A 11 -21.45 35.60 -20.85
CA LEU A 11 -21.42 36.71 -19.88
C LEU A 11 -22.44 36.51 -18.75
N ALA A 12 -23.63 35.99 -19.02
CA ALA A 12 -24.62 35.65 -18.00
C ALA A 12 -24.16 34.49 -17.12
N ALA A 13 -23.49 33.47 -17.67
CA ALA A 13 -22.90 32.39 -16.91
C ALA A 13 -21.71 32.86 -16.02
N CYS A 14 -20.85 33.73 -16.55
CA CYS A 14 -19.79 34.36 -15.78
C CYS A 14 -20.30 35.25 -14.63
N SER A 15 -21.39 36.01 -14.86
CA SER A 15 -21.96 36.84 -13.81
C SER A 15 -22.59 36.04 -12.67
N LEU A 16 -23.17 34.87 -12.95
CA LEU A 16 -23.68 33.94 -11.93
C LEU A 16 -22.57 33.34 -11.09
N LEU A 17 -21.39 33.09 -11.66
CA LEU A 17 -20.21 32.58 -10.92
C LEU A 17 -19.61 33.65 -9.96
N LEU A 18 -19.68 34.93 -10.31
CA LEU A 18 -19.15 36.00 -9.47
C LEU A 18 -20.03 36.30 -8.25
N VAL A 19 -21.34 36.10 -8.33
CA VAL A 19 -22.27 36.28 -7.20
C VAL A 19 -22.04 35.23 -6.10
N SER A 20 -21.75 33.99 -6.48
CA SER A 20 -21.50 32.87 -5.52
C SER A 20 -20.26 33.11 -4.64
N CYS A 21 -19.21 33.73 -5.19
CA CYS A 21 -17.97 34.00 -4.43
C CYS A 21 -18.13 35.07 -3.35
N GLY A 22 -19.01 36.07 -3.56
CA GLY A 22 -19.29 37.10 -2.58
C GLY A 22 -20.08 36.62 -1.36
N GLU A 23 -21.00 35.70 -1.57
CA GLU A 23 -21.86 35.15 -0.51
C GLU A 23 -21.05 34.25 0.43
N TYR A 24 -20.20 33.36 -0.10
CA TYR A 24 -19.31 32.55 0.71
C TYR A 24 -18.35 33.37 1.59
N THR A 25 -17.75 34.42 1.05
CA THR A 25 -16.87 35.34 1.80
C THR A 25 -17.61 36.01 2.96
N ARG A 26 -18.90 36.31 2.77
CA ARG A 26 -19.76 36.89 3.82
C ARG A 26 -19.98 35.91 4.96
N VAL A 27 -20.22 34.61 4.64
CA VAL A 27 -20.37 33.56 5.63
C VAL A 27 -19.07 33.36 6.42
N LEU A 28 -17.91 33.32 5.78
CA LEU A 28 -16.60 33.18 6.44
C LEU A 28 -16.37 34.28 7.51
N LYS A 29 -16.77 35.52 7.23
CA LYS A 29 -16.61 36.65 8.12
C LYS A 29 -17.72 36.81 9.17
N SER A 30 -18.82 36.06 9.06
CA SER A 30 -19.92 36.10 10.00
C SER A 30 -19.48 35.67 11.40
N GLY A 31 -20.00 36.27 12.44
CA GLY A 31 -19.91 35.82 13.83
C GLY A 31 -21.02 34.81 14.21
N ASP A 32 -21.98 34.57 13.32
CA ASP A 32 -23.11 33.67 13.54
C ASP A 32 -22.71 32.21 13.24
N TYR A 33 -22.56 31.46 14.29
CA TYR A 33 -22.13 30.04 14.20
C TYR A 33 -23.23 29.12 13.68
N GLU A 34 -24.52 29.42 13.92
CA GLU A 34 -25.65 28.65 13.40
C GLU A 34 -25.75 28.87 11.87
N TYR A 35 -25.65 30.10 11.41
CA TYR A 35 -25.61 30.42 10.00
C TYR A 35 -24.43 29.74 9.27
N LYS A 36 -23.24 29.73 9.87
CA LYS A 36 -22.08 28.98 9.34
C LYS A 36 -22.35 27.50 9.25
N TYR A 37 -22.95 26.90 10.29
CA TYR A 37 -23.23 25.49 10.35
C TYR A 37 -24.22 25.06 9.27
N GLU A 38 -25.35 25.75 9.12
CA GLU A 38 -26.34 25.45 8.09
C GLU A 38 -25.80 25.66 6.66
N THR A 39 -24.96 26.70 6.48
CA THR A 39 -24.28 26.92 5.20
C THR A 39 -23.27 25.80 4.90
N ALA A 40 -22.50 25.34 5.88
CA ALA A 40 -21.56 24.23 5.71
C ALA A 40 -22.29 22.96 5.29
N LYS A 41 -23.45 22.65 5.89
CA LYS A 41 -24.30 21.50 5.50
C LYS A 41 -24.80 21.66 4.08
N THR A 42 -25.28 22.83 3.71
CA THR A 42 -25.74 23.13 2.34
C THR A 42 -24.63 22.94 1.31
N LEU A 43 -23.42 23.42 1.61
CA LEU A 43 -22.24 23.24 0.75
C LEU A 43 -21.84 21.77 0.63
N TYR A 44 -21.90 21.00 1.72
CA TYR A 44 -21.64 19.57 1.71
C TYR A 44 -22.66 18.85 0.80
N MET A 45 -23.95 19.14 0.96
CA MET A 45 -25.03 18.53 0.16
C MET A 45 -24.95 18.89 -1.33
N SER A 46 -24.43 20.08 -1.67
CA SER A 46 -24.22 20.54 -3.05
C SER A 46 -22.87 20.12 -3.64
N GLY A 47 -22.05 19.34 -2.91
CA GLY A 47 -20.79 18.81 -3.40
C GLY A 47 -19.58 19.76 -3.29
N HIS A 48 -19.75 20.91 -2.63
CA HIS A 48 -18.67 21.89 -2.39
C HIS A 48 -17.87 21.52 -1.14
N TYR A 49 -17.26 20.32 -1.16
CA TYR A 49 -16.65 19.69 0.03
C TYR A 49 -15.51 20.48 0.66
N HIS A 50 -14.65 21.15 -0.12
CA HIS A 50 -13.57 21.98 0.40
C HIS A 50 -14.11 23.18 1.20
N GLN A 51 -15.13 23.85 0.67
CA GLN A 51 -15.76 24.98 1.36
C GLN A 51 -16.51 24.51 2.61
N ALA A 52 -17.18 23.37 2.55
CA ALA A 52 -17.84 22.77 3.70
C ALA A 52 -16.81 22.41 4.79
N SER A 53 -15.68 21.80 4.45
CA SER A 53 -14.63 21.45 5.42
C SER A 53 -14.04 22.68 6.08
N GLU A 54 -13.81 23.79 5.34
CA GLU A 54 -13.33 25.04 5.89
C GLU A 54 -14.31 25.61 6.96
N LEU A 55 -15.59 25.67 6.64
CA LEU A 55 -16.61 26.16 7.58
C LEU A 55 -16.75 25.26 8.80
N PHE A 56 -16.86 23.92 8.62
CA PHE A 56 -16.91 22.99 9.74
C PHE A 56 -15.65 23.09 10.62
N GLY A 57 -14.48 23.29 10.04
CA GLY A 57 -13.22 23.51 10.75
C GLY A 57 -13.27 24.71 11.67
N MET A 58 -13.86 25.83 11.19
CA MET A 58 -14.05 27.06 11.99
C MET A 58 -15.02 26.89 13.17
N LEU A 59 -15.91 25.90 13.12
CA LEU A 59 -16.93 25.63 14.14
C LEU A 59 -16.43 24.73 15.29
N LEU A 60 -15.30 24.06 15.14
CA LEU A 60 -14.82 23.09 16.13
C LEU A 60 -14.55 23.70 17.51
N ALA A 61 -13.95 24.90 17.55
CA ALA A 61 -13.61 25.55 18.80
C ALA A 61 -14.84 26.22 19.46
N PRO A 62 -15.64 27.04 18.73
CA PRO A 62 -16.79 27.71 19.33
C PRO A 62 -17.90 26.75 19.77
N LEU A 63 -18.09 25.63 19.06
CA LEU A 63 -19.18 24.69 19.37
C LEU A 63 -18.70 23.47 20.18
N LYS A 64 -17.47 23.50 20.72
CA LYS A 64 -16.93 22.39 21.51
C LYS A 64 -17.84 22.02 22.69
N GLY A 65 -18.13 20.74 22.84
CA GLY A 65 -18.97 20.20 23.92
C GLY A 65 -20.48 20.28 23.65
N THR A 66 -20.90 20.82 22.52
CA THR A 66 -22.29 20.82 22.07
C THR A 66 -22.56 19.69 21.08
N SER A 67 -23.83 19.36 20.84
CA SER A 67 -24.24 18.41 19.77
C SER A 67 -23.85 18.91 18.37
N TYR A 68 -23.87 20.21 18.15
CA TYR A 68 -23.42 20.83 16.90
C TYR A 68 -21.89 20.69 16.72
N GLY A 69 -21.11 20.74 17.81
CA GLY A 69 -19.67 20.52 17.78
C GLY A 69 -19.30 19.07 17.44
N GLU A 70 -20.04 18.12 17.97
CA GLU A 70 -19.90 16.69 17.63
C GLU A 70 -20.16 16.47 16.14
N GLU A 71 -21.32 16.94 15.64
CA GLU A 71 -21.71 16.79 14.24
C GLU A 71 -20.74 17.54 13.31
N SER A 72 -20.30 18.77 13.68
CA SER A 72 -19.34 19.54 12.88
C SER A 72 -18.01 18.82 12.71
N LEU A 73 -17.50 18.16 13.75
CA LEU A 73 -16.25 17.40 13.65
C LEU A 73 -16.40 16.18 12.73
N PHE A 74 -17.53 15.48 12.82
CA PHE A 74 -17.80 14.36 11.93
C PHE A 74 -17.98 14.81 10.49
N MET A 75 -18.74 15.88 10.24
CA MET A 75 -18.98 16.44 8.91
C MET A 75 -17.72 17.05 8.30
N LEU A 76 -16.80 17.58 9.12
CA LEU A 76 -15.47 18.00 8.67
C LEU A 76 -14.68 16.82 8.11
N ALA A 77 -14.64 15.71 8.84
CA ALA A 77 -13.98 14.48 8.38
C ALA A 77 -14.61 13.94 7.09
N GLU A 78 -15.95 13.88 7.04
CA GLU A 78 -16.69 13.45 5.84
C GLU A 78 -16.44 14.39 4.64
N SER A 79 -16.38 15.71 4.86
CA SER A 79 -16.09 16.68 3.81
C SER A 79 -14.71 16.45 3.21
N ASN A 80 -13.69 16.23 4.04
CA ASN A 80 -12.34 15.90 3.58
C ASN A 80 -12.31 14.55 2.83
N MET A 81 -13.03 13.54 3.34
CA MET A 81 -13.18 12.25 2.64
C MET A 81 -13.74 12.41 1.23
N LYS A 82 -14.82 13.19 1.09
CA LYS A 82 -15.46 13.47 -0.21
C LYS A 82 -14.59 14.35 -1.11
N ALA A 83 -13.81 15.24 -0.53
CA ALA A 83 -12.81 16.06 -1.23
C ALA A 83 -11.55 15.25 -1.64
N LYS A 84 -11.47 13.96 -1.25
CA LYS A 84 -10.32 13.06 -1.43
C LYS A 84 -9.05 13.51 -0.69
N ASP A 85 -9.18 14.39 0.29
CA ASP A 85 -8.14 14.69 1.26
C ASP A 85 -8.18 13.61 2.37
N TYR A 86 -7.65 12.45 2.03
CA TYR A 86 -7.75 11.26 2.88
C TYR A 86 -6.90 11.38 4.15
N GLU A 87 -5.80 12.12 4.10
CA GLU A 87 -4.95 12.37 5.27
C GLU A 87 -5.71 13.18 6.33
N SER A 88 -6.26 14.32 5.95
CA SER A 88 -7.10 15.13 6.84
C SER A 88 -8.34 14.37 7.30
N ALA A 89 -8.97 13.59 6.42
CA ALA A 89 -10.13 12.77 6.77
C ALA A 89 -9.79 11.75 7.87
N ALA A 90 -8.72 10.96 7.72
CA ALA A 90 -8.27 9.99 8.72
C ALA A 90 -8.00 10.67 10.06
N MET A 91 -7.28 11.80 10.05
CA MET A 91 -6.97 12.57 11.24
C MET A 91 -8.22 13.06 11.95
N PHE A 92 -9.22 13.62 11.24
CA PHE A 92 -10.43 14.17 11.86
C PHE A 92 -11.39 13.08 12.30
N PHE A 93 -11.51 11.94 11.61
CA PHE A 93 -12.25 10.78 12.10
C PHE A 93 -11.63 10.23 13.39
N LYS A 94 -10.29 10.12 13.44
CA LYS A 94 -9.58 9.71 14.65
C LYS A 94 -9.83 10.67 15.82
N LYS A 95 -9.77 11.97 15.57
CA LYS A 95 -10.08 13.01 16.54
C LYS A 95 -11.52 12.90 17.01
N TYR A 96 -12.47 12.56 16.13
CA TYR A 96 -13.88 12.39 16.49
C TYR A 96 -14.07 11.27 17.52
N TYR A 97 -13.62 10.04 17.24
CA TYR A 97 -13.86 8.93 18.16
C TYR A 97 -13.06 9.04 19.47
N GLN A 98 -11.97 9.79 19.48
CA GLN A 98 -11.23 10.14 20.70
C GLN A 98 -11.97 11.18 21.55
N ALA A 99 -12.55 12.18 20.92
CA ALA A 99 -13.28 13.25 21.61
C ALA A 99 -14.68 12.83 22.06
N TYR A 100 -15.33 11.97 21.29
CA TYR A 100 -16.70 11.50 21.49
C TYR A 100 -16.79 9.97 21.49
N PRO A 101 -16.23 9.27 22.51
CA PRO A 101 -16.18 7.81 22.55
C PRO A 101 -17.56 7.14 22.68
N LYS A 102 -18.61 7.90 23.02
CA LYS A 102 -20.03 7.48 23.05
C LYS A 102 -20.86 8.28 22.04
N GLY A 103 -20.22 8.94 21.11
CA GLY A 103 -20.86 9.78 20.10
C GLY A 103 -21.69 8.95 19.11
N ARG A 104 -22.68 9.61 18.52
CA ARG A 104 -23.63 9.00 17.57
C ARG A 104 -22.95 8.33 16.38
N TYR A 105 -21.82 8.86 15.91
CA TYR A 105 -21.12 8.41 14.74
C TYR A 105 -19.82 7.63 15.06
N MET A 106 -19.65 7.15 16.29
CA MET A 106 -18.39 6.57 16.76
C MET A 106 -17.94 5.37 15.91
N ASP A 107 -18.83 4.40 15.64
CA ASP A 107 -18.51 3.23 14.82
C ASP A 107 -18.15 3.62 13.38
N MET A 108 -18.92 4.56 12.80
CA MET A 108 -18.69 5.06 11.45
C MET A 108 -17.39 5.84 11.36
N ALA A 109 -17.06 6.65 12.38
CA ALA A 109 -15.80 7.41 12.42
C ALA A 109 -14.58 6.48 12.52
N ARG A 110 -14.64 5.42 13.33
CA ARG A 110 -13.56 4.42 13.39
C ARG A 110 -13.40 3.69 12.06
N TYR A 111 -14.49 3.23 11.46
CA TYR A 111 -14.44 2.60 10.15
C TYR A 111 -13.87 3.54 9.08
N ASN A 112 -14.39 4.77 9.01
CA ASN A 112 -13.98 5.75 8.00
C ASN A 112 -12.55 6.25 8.21
N SER A 113 -12.00 6.24 9.44
CA SER A 113 -10.58 6.47 9.71
C SER A 113 -9.72 5.42 9.00
N GLY A 114 -10.03 4.13 9.19
CA GLY A 114 -9.36 3.04 8.49
C GLY A 114 -9.55 3.11 6.97
N TYR A 115 -10.76 3.47 6.52
CA TYR A 115 -11.05 3.58 5.09
C TYR A 115 -10.31 4.74 4.41
N ALA A 116 -10.13 5.85 5.11
CA ALA A 116 -9.30 6.96 4.61
C ALA A 116 -7.83 6.56 4.47
N LEU A 117 -7.27 5.84 5.45
CA LEU A 117 -5.92 5.27 5.36
C LEU A 117 -5.81 4.24 4.22
N TYR A 118 -6.81 3.38 4.04
CA TYR A 118 -6.87 2.45 2.91
C TYR A 118 -6.79 3.18 1.56
N LYS A 119 -7.51 4.30 1.41
CA LYS A 119 -7.46 5.12 0.19
C LYS A 119 -6.12 5.80 -0.05
N GLN A 120 -5.27 5.93 0.95
CA GLN A 120 -3.91 6.48 0.84
C GLN A 120 -2.87 5.41 0.47
N THR A 121 -3.23 4.12 0.51
CA THR A 121 -2.27 3.07 0.24
C THR A 121 -1.74 3.15 -1.19
N VAL A 122 -0.44 3.01 -1.33
CA VAL A 122 0.30 3.18 -2.59
C VAL A 122 0.56 1.85 -3.32
N ASP A 123 1.21 1.87 -4.48
CA ASP A 123 1.61 0.66 -5.20
C ASP A 123 2.45 -0.27 -4.31
N VAL A 124 2.34 -1.58 -4.55
CA VAL A 124 2.99 -2.65 -3.77
C VAL A 124 4.51 -2.51 -3.70
N ARG A 125 5.14 -1.88 -4.68
CA ARG A 125 6.60 -1.71 -4.77
C ARG A 125 7.12 -0.55 -3.93
N LEU A 126 6.23 0.35 -3.50
CA LEU A 126 6.57 1.52 -2.70
C LEU A 126 6.57 1.19 -1.19
N ASP A 127 6.78 2.20 -0.36
CA ASP A 127 6.67 2.08 1.08
C ASP A 127 5.25 1.70 1.49
N GLN A 128 5.11 0.72 2.39
CA GLN A 128 3.82 0.18 2.81
C GLN A 128 3.40 0.63 4.23
N THR A 129 3.99 1.68 4.76
CA THR A 129 3.64 2.22 6.08
C THR A 129 2.15 2.53 6.17
N SER A 130 1.58 3.23 5.18
CA SER A 130 0.14 3.52 5.11
C SER A 130 -0.74 2.26 5.04
N THR A 131 -0.26 1.20 4.41
CA THR A 131 -0.95 -0.11 4.36
C THR A 131 -1.01 -0.75 5.74
N MET A 132 0.11 -0.74 6.48
CA MET A 132 0.16 -1.27 7.85
C MET A 132 -0.68 -0.44 8.82
N GLU A 133 -0.67 0.88 8.68
CA GLU A 133 -1.52 1.78 9.48
C GLU A 133 -3.01 1.52 9.21
N ALA A 134 -3.43 1.33 7.96
CA ALA A 134 -4.80 1.00 7.61
C ALA A 134 -5.24 -0.34 8.22
N ILE A 135 -4.40 -1.39 8.15
CA ILE A 135 -4.68 -2.69 8.79
C ILE A 135 -4.86 -2.50 10.30
N SER A 136 -3.95 -1.79 10.96
CA SER A 136 -4.01 -1.55 12.41
C SER A 136 -5.27 -0.80 12.82
N GLU A 137 -5.68 0.20 12.04
CA GLU A 137 -6.88 0.99 12.31
C GLU A 137 -8.17 0.14 12.15
N PHE A 138 -8.25 -0.70 11.10
CA PHE A 138 -9.38 -1.63 10.95
C PHE A 138 -9.41 -2.72 12.03
N GLN A 139 -8.26 -3.25 12.46
CA GLN A 139 -8.20 -4.19 13.58
C GLN A 139 -8.72 -3.52 14.86
N SER A 140 -8.23 -2.31 15.15
CA SER A 140 -8.73 -1.51 16.27
C SER A 140 -10.25 -1.23 16.18
N PHE A 141 -10.76 -0.95 14.97
CA PHE A 141 -12.21 -0.81 14.76
C PHE A 141 -12.97 -2.08 15.12
N LEU A 142 -12.51 -3.25 14.70
CA LEU A 142 -13.17 -4.53 14.98
C LEU A 142 -13.13 -4.90 16.48
N ASP A 143 -12.04 -4.53 17.18
CA ASP A 143 -11.90 -4.74 18.62
C ASP A 143 -12.88 -3.87 19.42
N TYR A 144 -13.04 -2.61 19.04
CA TYR A 144 -13.95 -1.68 19.73
C TYR A 144 -15.40 -1.82 19.32
N CYS A 145 -15.70 -2.30 18.11
CA CYS A 145 -17.03 -2.43 17.54
C CYS A 145 -17.34 -3.88 17.12
N PRO A 146 -17.29 -4.88 18.02
CA PRO A 146 -17.36 -6.29 17.65
C PRO A 146 -18.70 -6.70 17.01
N ASN A 147 -19.78 -5.98 17.30
CA ASN A 147 -21.14 -6.24 16.83
C ASN A 147 -21.57 -5.35 15.65
N THR A 148 -20.62 -4.64 15.03
CA THR A 148 -20.92 -3.76 13.89
C THR A 148 -21.34 -4.54 12.65
N ASN A 149 -22.27 -3.98 11.87
CA ASN A 149 -22.66 -4.51 10.55
C ASN A 149 -21.58 -4.28 9.48
N LEU A 150 -20.56 -3.46 9.75
CA LEU A 150 -19.43 -3.18 8.85
C LEU A 150 -18.28 -4.19 9.01
N LYS A 151 -18.42 -5.18 9.91
CA LYS A 151 -17.39 -6.18 10.19
C LYS A 151 -16.92 -6.93 8.94
N GLY A 152 -17.85 -7.39 8.10
CA GLY A 152 -17.50 -8.11 6.87
C GLY A 152 -16.67 -7.26 5.92
N GLN A 153 -17.07 -6.03 5.69
CA GLN A 153 -16.34 -5.09 4.83
C GLN A 153 -14.95 -4.75 5.37
N ALA A 154 -14.84 -4.53 6.69
CA ALA A 154 -13.55 -4.25 7.32
C ALA A 154 -12.59 -5.45 7.18
N MET A 155 -13.07 -6.67 7.38
CA MET A 155 -12.26 -7.88 7.21
C MET A 155 -11.81 -8.09 5.76
N GLU A 156 -12.68 -7.83 4.78
CA GLU A 156 -12.35 -7.92 3.36
C GLU A 156 -11.21 -6.96 3.00
N ILE A 157 -11.28 -5.70 3.47
CA ILE A 157 -10.22 -4.72 3.28
C ILE A 157 -8.92 -5.15 3.97
N ILE A 158 -8.98 -5.70 5.20
CA ILE A 158 -7.80 -6.22 5.89
C ILE A 158 -7.13 -7.31 5.06
N TYR A 159 -7.89 -8.27 4.51
CA TYR A 159 -7.34 -9.33 3.67
C TYR A 159 -6.71 -8.80 2.39
N GLU A 160 -7.36 -7.85 1.71
CA GLU A 160 -6.80 -7.17 0.53
C GLU A 160 -5.46 -6.49 0.86
N LEU A 161 -5.41 -5.78 1.98
CA LEU A 161 -4.18 -5.10 2.43
C LEU A 161 -3.08 -6.07 2.85
N GLN A 162 -3.42 -7.19 3.48
CA GLN A 162 -2.47 -8.26 3.80
C GLN A 162 -1.91 -8.89 2.52
N ASP A 163 -2.75 -9.19 1.54
CA ASP A 163 -2.31 -9.69 0.24
C ASP A 163 -1.34 -8.72 -0.45
N LYS A 164 -1.57 -7.41 -0.29
CA LYS A 164 -0.65 -6.39 -0.81
C LYS A 164 0.72 -6.46 -0.13
N LEU A 165 0.78 -6.63 1.19
CA LEU A 165 2.04 -6.81 1.92
C LEU A 165 2.75 -8.11 1.51
N VAL A 166 2.01 -9.21 1.44
CA VAL A 166 2.55 -10.51 0.99
C VAL A 166 3.06 -10.43 -0.44
N LYS A 167 2.36 -9.71 -1.32
CA LYS A 167 2.81 -9.48 -2.69
C LYS A 167 4.13 -8.74 -2.75
N LYS A 168 4.36 -7.78 -1.86
CA LYS A 168 5.66 -7.10 -1.72
C LYS A 168 6.76 -8.07 -1.34
N GLU A 169 6.51 -8.92 -0.33
CA GLU A 169 7.47 -9.93 0.10
C GLU A 169 7.74 -10.98 -1.01
N TYR A 170 6.70 -11.40 -1.74
CA TYR A 170 6.86 -12.26 -2.90
C TYR A 170 7.77 -11.63 -3.97
N LEU A 171 7.57 -10.34 -4.29
CA LEU A 171 8.41 -9.65 -5.26
C LEU A 171 9.86 -9.53 -4.77
N SER A 172 10.07 -9.33 -3.48
CA SER A 172 11.40 -9.30 -2.85
C SER A 172 12.07 -10.67 -2.90
N ALA A 173 11.36 -11.73 -2.51
CA ALA A 173 11.84 -13.11 -2.59
C ALA A 173 12.16 -13.50 -4.03
N LYS A 174 11.28 -13.13 -4.97
CA LYS A 174 11.49 -13.38 -6.39
C LYS A 174 12.71 -12.66 -6.94
N LEU A 175 12.96 -11.43 -6.53
CA LEU A 175 14.17 -10.69 -6.89
C LEU A 175 15.43 -11.42 -6.41
N TYR A 176 15.46 -11.88 -5.16
CA TYR A 176 16.57 -12.69 -4.66
C TYR A 176 16.74 -13.98 -5.46
N PHE A 177 15.65 -14.65 -5.80
CA PHE A 177 15.69 -15.85 -6.65
C PHE A 177 16.27 -15.57 -8.04
N ASP A 178 15.82 -14.49 -8.69
CA ASP A 178 16.25 -14.11 -10.03
C ASP A 178 17.74 -13.67 -10.04
N LEU A 179 18.23 -13.03 -8.99
CA LEU A 179 19.65 -12.74 -8.76
C LEU A 179 20.47 -14.01 -8.58
N GLY A 180 19.93 -15.01 -7.92
CA GLY A 180 20.51 -16.35 -7.80
C GLY A 180 21.93 -16.37 -7.27
N ALA A 181 22.86 -16.96 -8.04
CA ALA A 181 24.28 -17.08 -7.71
C ALA A 181 25.12 -15.91 -8.25
N TYR A 182 24.59 -14.70 -8.31
CA TYR A 182 25.36 -13.55 -8.76
C TYR A 182 26.60 -13.33 -7.89
N ALA A 183 27.77 -13.24 -8.52
CA ALA A 183 29.08 -13.37 -7.86
C ALA A 183 29.39 -12.30 -6.79
N MET A 184 28.79 -11.11 -6.87
CA MET A 184 29.07 -10.04 -5.89
C MET A 184 28.57 -10.35 -4.48
N ASN A 185 27.51 -11.15 -4.34
CA ASN A 185 26.99 -11.52 -3.02
C ASN A 185 27.80 -12.63 -2.34
N SER A 186 28.49 -13.47 -3.12
CA SER A 186 29.37 -14.53 -2.57
C SER A 186 30.64 -13.98 -1.94
N ALA A 187 31.12 -12.82 -2.39
CA ALA A 187 32.33 -12.18 -1.84
C ALA A 187 32.13 -11.71 -0.37
N TYR A 188 30.88 -11.45 0.04
CA TYR A 188 30.52 -11.04 1.41
C TYR A 188 29.82 -12.15 2.21
N GLY A 189 29.86 -13.40 1.74
CA GLY A 189 29.30 -14.56 2.44
C GLY A 189 27.79 -14.75 2.33
N GLY A 190 27.08 -13.92 1.52
CA GLY A 190 25.64 -14.04 1.28
C GLY A 190 25.31 -14.93 0.07
N ASN A 191 24.15 -15.57 0.09
CA ASN A 191 23.59 -16.32 -1.03
C ASN A 191 22.16 -15.87 -1.27
N ASN A 192 21.85 -15.41 -2.50
CA ASN A 192 20.54 -14.89 -2.83
C ASN A 192 19.44 -15.96 -2.74
N TYR A 193 19.72 -17.23 -3.05
CA TYR A 193 18.74 -18.30 -2.87
C TYR A 193 18.41 -18.51 -1.38
N GLN A 194 19.41 -18.38 -0.48
CA GLN A 194 19.16 -18.42 0.95
C GLN A 194 18.30 -17.21 1.38
N ALA A 195 18.60 -16.02 0.89
CA ALA A 195 17.79 -14.82 1.15
C ALA A 195 16.36 -15.00 0.63
N CYS A 196 16.17 -15.56 -0.55
CA CYS A 196 14.85 -15.90 -1.09
C CYS A 196 14.07 -16.84 -0.15
N VAL A 197 14.69 -17.93 0.31
CA VAL A 197 14.07 -18.89 1.24
C VAL A 197 13.61 -18.19 2.51
N VAL A 198 14.50 -17.40 3.13
CA VAL A 198 14.19 -16.71 4.40
C VAL A 198 13.05 -15.70 4.19
N THR A 199 13.11 -14.89 3.14
CA THR A 199 12.06 -13.89 2.86
C THR A 199 10.71 -14.57 2.60
N ALA A 200 10.68 -15.62 1.79
CA ALA A 200 9.43 -16.33 1.47
C ALA A 200 8.84 -17.04 2.70
N GLN A 201 9.67 -17.69 3.51
CA GLN A 201 9.22 -18.37 4.73
C GLN A 201 8.71 -17.38 5.79
N ASN A 202 9.40 -16.25 5.96
CA ASN A 202 8.91 -15.19 6.85
C ASN A 202 7.55 -14.66 6.38
N ALA A 203 7.37 -14.41 5.08
CA ALA A 203 6.10 -13.97 4.55
C ALA A 203 4.96 -14.97 4.81
N LEU A 204 5.20 -16.27 4.61
CA LEU A 204 4.23 -17.33 4.90
C LEU A 204 3.85 -17.41 6.38
N LYS A 205 4.78 -17.12 7.28
CA LYS A 205 4.59 -17.11 8.72
C LYS A 205 3.88 -15.86 9.21
N ASP A 206 4.30 -14.69 8.73
CA ASP A 206 3.83 -13.41 9.25
C ASP A 206 2.44 -13.04 8.71
N TYR A 207 2.04 -13.62 7.56
CA TYR A 207 0.75 -13.37 6.91
C TYR A 207 -0.06 -14.66 6.70
N PRO A 208 -0.57 -15.29 7.77
CA PRO A 208 -1.26 -16.58 7.67
C PRO A 208 -2.60 -16.51 6.90
N TYR A 209 -3.19 -15.33 6.78
CA TYR A 209 -4.46 -15.07 6.10
C TYR A 209 -4.32 -14.56 4.66
N ALA A 210 -3.10 -14.60 4.11
CA ALA A 210 -2.88 -14.29 2.72
C ALA A 210 -3.65 -15.25 1.80
N SER A 211 -3.98 -14.79 0.60
CA SER A 211 -4.69 -15.60 -0.39
C SER A 211 -3.94 -16.90 -0.71
N ALA A 212 -4.69 -17.96 -0.98
CA ALA A 212 -4.13 -19.27 -1.28
C ALA A 212 -3.16 -19.23 -2.46
N GLU A 213 -3.45 -18.41 -3.48
CA GLU A 213 -2.61 -18.24 -4.65
C GLU A 213 -1.22 -17.66 -4.31
N LEU A 214 -1.18 -16.61 -3.50
CA LEU A 214 0.09 -15.99 -3.08
C LEU A 214 0.91 -16.92 -2.18
N ARG A 215 0.24 -17.68 -1.32
CA ARG A 215 0.89 -18.68 -0.47
C ARG A 215 1.48 -19.82 -1.29
N GLU A 216 0.74 -20.32 -2.29
CA GLU A 216 1.21 -21.33 -3.25
C GLU A 216 2.43 -20.84 -4.04
N ASP A 217 2.37 -19.60 -4.56
CA ASP A 217 3.47 -18.97 -5.31
C ASP A 217 4.74 -18.80 -4.44
N LEU A 218 4.60 -18.44 -3.15
CA LEU A 218 5.72 -18.36 -2.21
C LEU A 218 6.29 -19.75 -1.89
N SER A 219 5.44 -20.75 -1.69
CA SER A 219 5.87 -22.11 -1.36
C SER A 219 6.63 -22.75 -2.50
N ILE A 220 6.14 -22.66 -3.74
CA ILE A 220 6.90 -23.18 -4.90
C ILE A 220 8.20 -22.40 -5.14
N LEU A 221 8.22 -21.10 -4.87
CA LEU A 221 9.44 -20.27 -4.95
C LEU A 221 10.47 -20.72 -3.91
N THR A 222 10.02 -21.06 -2.69
CA THR A 222 10.87 -21.62 -1.63
C THR A 222 11.49 -22.95 -2.07
N LEU A 223 10.69 -23.87 -2.61
CA LEU A 223 11.18 -25.15 -3.11
C LEU A 223 12.24 -24.96 -4.22
N ARG A 224 11.96 -24.09 -5.19
CA ARG A 224 12.93 -23.74 -6.25
C ARG A 224 14.22 -23.19 -5.67
N ALA A 225 14.13 -22.26 -4.72
CA ALA A 225 15.28 -21.62 -4.10
C ALA A 225 16.14 -22.61 -3.31
N LYS A 226 15.54 -23.50 -2.51
CA LYS A 226 16.23 -24.58 -1.80
C LYS A 226 16.95 -25.53 -2.78
N TYR A 227 16.30 -25.89 -3.87
CA TYR A 227 16.91 -26.73 -4.90
C TYR A 227 18.15 -26.10 -5.52
N TYR A 228 18.08 -24.83 -5.93
CA TYR A 228 19.24 -24.14 -6.52
C TYR A 228 20.32 -23.88 -5.47
N LEU A 229 19.96 -23.60 -4.23
CA LEU A 229 20.88 -23.49 -3.12
C LEU A 229 21.65 -24.80 -2.88
N ALA A 230 20.95 -25.93 -2.89
CA ALA A 230 21.55 -27.26 -2.74
C ALA A 230 22.53 -27.57 -3.87
N ARG A 231 22.11 -27.34 -5.12
CA ARG A 231 22.96 -27.57 -6.30
C ARG A 231 24.26 -26.77 -6.31
N GLN A 232 24.23 -25.56 -5.74
CA GLN A 232 25.39 -24.65 -5.71
C GLN A 232 26.24 -24.80 -4.43
N SER A 233 25.85 -25.72 -3.57
CA SER A 233 26.57 -25.91 -2.31
C SER A 233 27.87 -26.65 -2.48
N VAL A 234 28.80 -26.36 -1.57
CA VAL A 234 29.99 -27.18 -1.36
C VAL A 234 29.59 -28.60 -0.97
N GLU A 235 30.47 -29.56 -1.24
CA GLU A 235 30.16 -31.00 -1.12
C GLU A 235 29.69 -31.37 0.29
N GLU A 236 30.31 -30.80 1.31
CA GLU A 236 30.02 -31.08 2.72
C GLU A 236 28.59 -30.69 3.14
N LYS A 237 28.01 -29.65 2.52
CA LYS A 237 26.66 -29.16 2.82
C LYS A 237 25.60 -29.63 1.85
N ARG A 238 26.01 -30.26 0.74
CA ARG A 238 25.10 -30.58 -0.37
C ARG A 238 24.06 -31.62 0.02
N LEU A 239 24.50 -32.69 0.69
CA LEU A 239 23.60 -33.75 1.13
C LEU A 239 22.49 -33.24 2.06
N GLU A 240 22.86 -32.44 3.06
CA GLU A 240 21.91 -31.82 4.00
C GLU A 240 20.89 -30.97 3.26
N ARG A 241 21.36 -30.08 2.38
CA ARG A 241 20.47 -29.16 1.64
C ARG A 241 19.55 -29.84 0.63
N PHE A 242 19.96 -30.97 0.03
CA PHE A 242 19.06 -31.76 -0.80
C PHE A 242 18.03 -32.50 0.04
N ARG A 243 18.33 -32.92 1.26
CA ARG A 243 17.33 -33.44 2.20
C ARG A 243 16.30 -32.36 2.54
N ASP A 244 16.73 -31.15 2.85
CA ASP A 244 15.84 -30.02 3.10
C ASP A 244 14.95 -29.70 1.87
N THR A 245 15.44 -29.94 0.66
CA THR A 245 14.66 -29.79 -0.57
C THR A 245 13.60 -30.88 -0.71
N VAL A 246 13.93 -32.12 -0.35
CA VAL A 246 12.99 -33.26 -0.33
C VAL A 246 11.88 -32.99 0.69
N ASP A 247 12.24 -32.56 1.89
CA ASP A 247 11.27 -32.22 2.95
C ASP A 247 10.34 -31.08 2.51
N GLU A 248 10.88 -30.06 1.86
CA GLU A 248 10.08 -28.95 1.31
C GLU A 248 9.12 -29.41 0.20
N TYR A 249 9.52 -30.38 -0.63
CA TYR A 249 8.61 -30.96 -1.63
C TYR A 249 7.42 -31.65 -0.97
N TYR A 250 7.64 -32.45 0.07
CA TYR A 250 6.55 -33.12 0.77
C TYR A 250 5.61 -32.12 1.44
N ALA A 251 6.15 -31.07 2.04
CA ALA A 251 5.34 -29.97 2.58
C ALA A 251 4.49 -29.31 1.49
N PHE A 252 5.11 -28.95 0.35
CA PHE A 252 4.41 -28.36 -0.78
C PHE A 252 3.30 -29.27 -1.33
N GLN A 253 3.60 -30.55 -1.53
CA GLN A 253 2.62 -31.51 -2.05
C GLN A 253 1.44 -31.72 -1.09
N ASN A 254 1.70 -31.73 0.21
CA ASN A 254 0.67 -31.87 1.24
C ASN A 254 -0.23 -30.64 1.29
N ASP A 255 0.35 -29.46 1.25
CA ASP A 255 -0.39 -28.20 1.37
C ASP A 255 -1.14 -27.82 0.08
N TYR A 256 -0.62 -28.24 -1.09
CA TYR A 256 -1.16 -27.90 -2.41
C TYR A 256 -1.31 -29.13 -3.32
N PRO A 257 -2.18 -30.09 -2.98
CA PRO A 257 -2.30 -31.37 -3.70
C PRO A 257 -2.87 -31.22 -5.14
N GLU A 258 -3.48 -30.08 -5.46
CA GLU A 258 -4.02 -29.78 -6.80
C GLU A 258 -3.25 -28.65 -7.52
N SER A 259 -2.04 -28.35 -7.04
CA SER A 259 -1.22 -27.27 -7.59
C SER A 259 -0.86 -27.46 -9.06
N LYS A 260 -0.95 -26.40 -9.84
CA LYS A 260 -0.41 -26.31 -11.20
C LYS A 260 1.10 -26.57 -11.29
N TYR A 261 1.80 -26.43 -10.16
CA TYR A 261 3.26 -26.60 -10.05
C TYR A 261 3.69 -28.02 -9.67
N LEU A 262 2.77 -28.96 -9.41
CA LEU A 262 3.11 -30.31 -8.95
C LEU A 262 4.06 -31.07 -9.89
N LYS A 263 3.89 -30.91 -11.21
CA LYS A 263 4.79 -31.55 -12.19
C LYS A 263 6.23 -31.04 -12.06
N GLU A 264 6.40 -29.74 -11.86
CA GLU A 264 7.70 -29.12 -11.66
C GLU A 264 8.28 -29.51 -10.30
N ALA A 265 7.47 -29.42 -9.23
CA ALA A 265 7.85 -29.82 -7.88
C ALA A 265 8.32 -31.28 -7.84
N LYS A 266 7.61 -32.18 -8.52
CA LYS A 266 8.00 -33.61 -8.66
C LYS A 266 9.33 -33.77 -9.39
N SER A 267 9.60 -33.02 -10.43
CA SER A 267 10.89 -33.04 -11.12
C SER A 267 12.04 -32.59 -10.23
N ILE A 268 11.82 -31.58 -9.38
CA ILE A 268 12.79 -31.13 -8.37
C ILE A 268 13.03 -32.24 -7.35
N PHE A 269 11.97 -32.87 -6.87
CA PHE A 269 12.04 -33.99 -5.92
C PHE A 269 12.82 -35.16 -6.50
N ASP A 270 12.47 -35.66 -7.70
CA ASP A 270 13.11 -36.80 -8.31
C ASP A 270 14.62 -36.61 -8.54
N TYR A 271 15.02 -35.35 -8.81
CA TYR A 271 16.43 -35.01 -8.90
C TYR A 271 17.08 -35.02 -7.51
N SER A 272 16.43 -34.37 -6.53
CA SER A 272 16.95 -34.23 -5.17
C SER A 272 17.11 -35.57 -4.48
N GLU A 273 16.13 -36.46 -4.62
CA GLU A 273 16.14 -37.81 -4.09
C GLU A 273 17.33 -38.64 -4.63
N ARG A 274 17.57 -38.62 -5.96
CA ARG A 274 18.75 -39.27 -6.55
C ARG A 274 20.08 -38.75 -5.97
N VAL A 275 20.19 -37.48 -5.71
CA VAL A 275 21.40 -36.89 -5.08
C VAL A 275 21.52 -37.32 -3.62
N VAL A 276 20.41 -37.44 -2.89
CA VAL A 276 20.40 -37.94 -1.50
C VAL A 276 20.82 -39.40 -1.48
N GLU A 277 20.29 -40.23 -2.35
CA GLU A 277 20.65 -41.66 -2.49
C GLU A 277 22.13 -41.85 -2.85
N SER A 278 22.67 -40.98 -3.71
CA SER A 278 24.09 -40.97 -4.10
C SER A 278 25.02 -40.30 -3.07
N LYS A 279 24.53 -40.02 -1.83
CA LYS A 279 25.27 -39.38 -0.74
C LYS A 279 25.85 -38.03 -1.10
N GLY A 280 25.08 -37.23 -1.84
CA GLY A 280 25.45 -35.85 -2.22
C GLY A 280 26.23 -35.73 -3.55
N ARG A 281 26.41 -36.82 -4.29
CA ARG A 281 27.05 -36.77 -5.61
C ARG A 281 26.08 -36.28 -6.66
N LEU A 282 26.46 -35.26 -7.43
CA LEU A 282 25.65 -34.80 -8.55
C LEU A 282 25.69 -35.79 -9.72
N PRO A 283 24.61 -35.94 -10.47
CA PRO A 283 24.62 -36.74 -11.71
C PRO A 283 25.67 -36.26 -12.71
N GLU A 284 26.32 -37.19 -13.43
CA GLU A 284 27.27 -36.86 -14.47
C GLU A 284 26.60 -36.04 -15.58
N GLY A 285 27.26 -34.98 -16.06
CA GLY A 285 26.74 -34.06 -17.08
C GLY A 285 25.85 -32.93 -16.53
N ASP A 286 25.67 -32.83 -15.23
CA ASP A 286 24.91 -31.73 -14.61
C ASP A 286 25.76 -30.44 -14.51
N GLU A 287 26.42 -30.07 -15.57
CA GLU A 287 27.00 -28.75 -15.67
C GLU A 287 25.87 -27.73 -15.73
N LEU A 288 25.70 -26.97 -14.65
CA LEU A 288 24.83 -25.80 -14.61
C LEU A 288 25.14 -24.94 -15.83
N SER A 289 24.27 -24.97 -16.83
CA SER A 289 24.51 -24.23 -18.08
C SER A 289 24.75 -22.76 -17.75
N LYS A 290 26.02 -22.35 -17.77
CA LYS A 290 26.49 -20.97 -17.53
C LYS A 290 25.74 -19.91 -18.35
N LYS A 291 25.10 -20.35 -19.45
CA LYS A 291 24.38 -19.48 -20.39
C LYS A 291 23.03 -18.98 -19.89
N LYS A 292 22.21 -19.81 -19.22
CA LYS A 292 20.93 -19.38 -18.62
C LYS A 292 21.11 -18.49 -17.40
N LYS A 293 22.19 -18.64 -16.63
CA LYS A 293 22.53 -17.81 -15.48
C LYS A 293 22.77 -16.34 -15.83
N ASN A 294 23.47 -16.09 -16.94
CA ASN A 294 23.79 -14.72 -17.37
C ASN A 294 22.54 -13.95 -17.86
N ASP A 295 21.57 -14.63 -18.43
CA ASP A 295 20.41 -13.97 -19.02
C ASP A 295 19.38 -13.54 -17.94
N SER A 296 19.17 -14.37 -16.91
CA SER A 296 18.28 -14.00 -15.79
C SER A 296 18.89 -12.91 -14.91
N ALA A 297 20.19 -12.98 -14.60
CA ALA A 297 20.89 -11.95 -13.86
C ALA A 297 20.95 -10.62 -14.63
N LYS A 298 21.16 -10.66 -15.96
CA LYS A 298 21.10 -9.46 -16.80
C LYS A 298 19.70 -8.84 -16.84
N LYS A 299 18.65 -9.67 -16.84
CA LYS A 299 17.25 -9.19 -16.79
C LYS A 299 16.94 -8.53 -15.46
N ALA A 300 17.32 -9.16 -14.33
CA ALA A 300 17.15 -8.61 -13.00
C ALA A 300 17.94 -7.30 -12.77
N LEU A 301 19.19 -7.23 -13.29
CA LEU A 301 19.99 -5.99 -13.28
C LEU A 301 19.31 -4.88 -14.07
N LYS A 302 18.76 -5.19 -15.24
CA LYS A 302 18.06 -4.19 -16.07
C LYS A 302 16.78 -3.69 -15.41
N GLU A 303 16.09 -4.53 -14.64
CA GLU A 303 14.95 -4.14 -13.82
C GLU A 303 15.38 -3.26 -12.62
N LEU A 304 16.53 -3.55 -12.00
CA LEU A 304 17.12 -2.73 -10.92
C LEU A 304 17.59 -1.36 -11.42
N ASP A 305 18.27 -1.31 -12.59
CA ASP A 305 18.67 -0.06 -13.23
C ASP A 305 17.45 0.81 -13.58
N GLY A 306 16.35 0.18 -14.01
CA GLY A 306 15.07 0.85 -14.23
C GLY A 306 14.47 1.45 -12.95
N LEU A 307 14.59 0.73 -11.82
CA LEU A 307 14.13 1.21 -10.51
C LEU A 307 15.03 2.32 -9.94
N GLU A 308 16.34 2.23 -10.10
CA GLU A 308 17.26 3.31 -9.73
C GLU A 308 17.07 4.56 -10.59
N GLY A 309 16.79 4.38 -11.88
CA GLY A 309 16.44 5.47 -12.77
C GLY A 309 15.15 6.16 -12.36
N ALA A 310 14.12 5.40 -12.01
CA ALA A 310 12.85 5.91 -11.50
C ALA A 310 13.03 6.64 -10.16
N LYS A 311 13.86 6.12 -9.26
CA LYS A 311 14.17 6.75 -7.97
C LYS A 311 14.93 8.08 -8.12
N LYS A 312 15.87 8.14 -9.08
CA LYS A 312 16.57 9.40 -9.43
C LYS A 312 15.61 10.42 -10.02
N GLU A 313 14.65 9.99 -10.84
CA GLU A 313 13.67 10.89 -11.45
C GLU A 313 12.68 11.42 -10.40
N VAL A 314 12.23 10.60 -9.45
CA VAL A 314 11.40 11.03 -8.32
C VAL A 314 12.15 12.04 -7.46
N ASN A 315 13.40 11.77 -7.08
CA ASN A 315 14.22 12.69 -6.31
C ASN A 315 14.43 14.02 -7.06
N ARG A 316 14.63 13.98 -8.38
CA ARG A 316 14.74 15.18 -9.21
C ARG A 316 13.46 16.00 -9.22
N ILE A 317 12.30 15.35 -9.31
CA ILE A 317 11.00 16.02 -9.26
C ILE A 317 10.75 16.65 -7.88
N GLU A 318 11.17 15.99 -6.80
CA GLU A 318 11.08 16.51 -5.43
C GLU A 318 12.03 17.70 -5.23
N GLU A 319 13.26 17.64 -5.75
CA GLU A 319 14.20 18.77 -5.72
C GLU A 319 13.69 19.96 -6.54
N ASP A 320 13.16 19.74 -7.73
CA ASP A 320 12.57 20.79 -8.59
C ASP A 320 11.34 21.43 -7.92
N ALA A 321 10.50 20.63 -7.24
CA ALA A 321 9.36 21.13 -6.48
C ALA A 321 9.78 21.95 -5.26
N PHE A 322 10.83 21.51 -4.55
CA PHE A 322 11.41 22.24 -3.42
C PHE A 322 12.03 23.56 -3.84
N VAL A 323 12.81 23.56 -4.92
CA VAL A 323 13.41 24.81 -5.51
C VAL A 323 12.31 25.74 -6.01
N GLY A 324 11.28 25.20 -6.66
CA GLY A 324 10.11 25.97 -7.11
C GLY A 324 9.33 26.61 -5.96
N GLY A 325 9.24 25.92 -4.82
CA GLY A 325 8.65 26.44 -3.58
C GLY A 325 9.45 27.59 -2.97
N ILE A 326 10.78 27.45 -2.94
CA ILE A 326 11.70 28.51 -2.45
C ILE A 326 11.64 29.76 -3.34
N LEU A 327 11.64 29.57 -4.68
CA LEU A 327 11.54 30.67 -5.65
C LEU A 327 10.20 31.44 -5.51
N LYS A 328 9.08 30.73 -5.34
CA LYS A 328 7.78 31.36 -5.06
C LYS A 328 7.76 32.15 -3.74
N SER A 329 8.42 31.59 -2.71
CA SER A 329 8.55 32.27 -1.41
C SER A 329 9.45 33.53 -1.49
N ALA A 330 10.52 33.46 -2.27
CA ALA A 330 11.44 34.62 -2.48
C ALA A 330 10.79 35.73 -3.31
N LEU A 331 10.11 35.37 -4.41
CA LEU A 331 9.42 36.34 -5.28
C LEU A 331 8.15 36.93 -4.65
N GLY A 332 7.55 36.28 -3.66
CA GLY A 332 6.41 36.78 -2.90
C GLY A 332 6.75 37.86 -1.88
N LYS A 333 8.03 38.00 -1.49
CA LYS A 333 8.50 39.02 -0.54
C LYS A 333 8.79 40.38 -1.19
N ASP A 334 9.01 40.40 -2.50
CA ASP A 334 9.33 41.68 -3.20
C ASP A 334 8.11 42.48 -3.68
N ARG A 335 6.88 42.02 -3.41
CA ARG A 335 5.65 42.73 -3.75
C ARG A 335 5.00 43.48 -2.58
N LYS A 336 5.71 43.64 -1.44
CA LYS A 336 5.28 44.47 -0.31
C LYS A 336 6.37 45.44 0.07
N LYS A 337 6.66 46.40 -0.81
CA LYS A 337 7.27 47.68 -0.51
C LYS A 337 6.63 48.74 -1.37
#